data_2b492e87366f550144afda6410395f2a
#
_entry.id   2b492e87366f550144afda6410395f2a
#
_cell.length_a   1.000
_cell.length_b   1.000
_cell.length_c   1.000
_cell.angle_alpha   90.00
_cell.angle_beta   90.00
_cell.angle_gamma   90.00
#
_symmetry.space_group_name_H-M   'P 1'
#
loop_
_entity.id
_entity.type
_entity.pdbx_description
1 polymer ?
#
loop_
_entity_poly.entity_id
_entity_poly.type
_entity_poly.pdbx_seq_one_letter_code
_entity_poly.pdbx_strand_id
1 'polypeptide(L)'
;VTGAEPVPAPPYADGTGLPWDVPVTDAVAVIAAARARHGDTFAVKSGPDRYLFTFSPTGVESFYALSEETASKGVADYLMLRRKLPDDIFAGRRTLPNMLFRRGDVANYLVNLDRALEQTTLELGWAGSFDVFDLMRRLGHRMGLASWAGPGSADGETFERLVRAFDTLDGSDAFVHPDRMAAVAATGKCAERAALDEIADAIAAAVRRFDDGDISDHDLFGRIVHAWSTAPQPSRLRGIAFDVALIHIASMSNLAAALGWALVDLLEHPAQLQRVRLGDNPFAQSCALESTRMAQRSIMSRSVLSPVSLNTGATTYRVPPGWTIATLLPLLNTFAAPGLRQWDPDRWTRHQLTEKDALPSPMLVTAFGHGKHSCPAQPFSLSAMTAAMTHLLGAYRMTPRWTTHPEPVAAQISGVARAAGPCLVDYSHT
;
A
#
# COMPACT_ATOMS: atom_id res chain seq x y z
N VAL A 1 -31.36 -11.89 -40.64
CA VAL A 1 -30.12 -11.33 -40.10
C VAL A 1 -30.54 -10.26 -39.07
N THR A 2 -30.68 -10.66 -37.82
CA THR A 2 -30.91 -9.74 -36.72
C THR A 2 -29.58 -8.96 -36.51
N GLY A 3 -29.58 -7.69 -36.89
CA GLY A 3 -28.45 -6.80 -36.63
C GLY A 3 -28.18 -6.77 -35.14
N ALA A 4 -26.96 -7.15 -34.73
CA ALA A 4 -26.54 -6.98 -33.34
C ALA A 4 -26.60 -5.47 -33.05
N GLU A 5 -27.34 -5.09 -32.00
CA GLU A 5 -27.34 -3.71 -31.52
C GLU A 5 -25.88 -3.25 -31.29
N PRO A 6 -25.53 -2.05 -31.73
CA PRO A 6 -24.17 -1.54 -31.53
C PRO A 6 -23.88 -1.47 -30.03
N VAL A 7 -22.80 -2.15 -29.61
CA VAL A 7 -22.35 -2.11 -28.22
C VAL A 7 -21.99 -0.67 -27.87
N PRO A 8 -22.60 -0.06 -26.85
CA PRO A 8 -22.36 1.33 -26.50
C PRO A 8 -20.88 1.57 -26.13
N ALA A 9 -20.31 2.65 -26.65
CA ALA A 9 -18.97 3.09 -26.28
C ALA A 9 -19.04 3.98 -25.05
N PRO A 10 -18.11 3.86 -24.08
CA PRO A 10 -18.05 4.77 -22.95
C PRO A 10 -17.67 6.18 -23.40
N PRO A 11 -18.19 7.24 -22.76
CA PRO A 11 -17.77 8.61 -23.04
C PRO A 11 -16.28 8.77 -22.71
N TYR A 12 -15.54 9.50 -23.56
CA TYR A 12 -14.15 9.82 -23.32
C TYR A 12 -14.02 11.12 -22.52
N ALA A 13 -13.21 11.09 -21.47
CA ALA A 13 -12.81 12.27 -20.72
C ALA A 13 -11.54 12.87 -21.35
N ASP A 14 -11.72 13.59 -22.46
CA ASP A 14 -10.62 14.22 -23.18
C ASP A 14 -9.88 15.24 -22.29
N GLY A 15 -8.56 15.30 -22.43
CA GLY A 15 -7.70 16.16 -21.62
C GLY A 15 -7.44 15.65 -20.20
N THR A 16 -8.02 14.52 -19.82
CA THR A 16 -7.73 13.84 -18.54
C THR A 16 -6.54 12.90 -18.72
N GLY A 17 -5.56 12.99 -17.82
CA GLY A 17 -4.39 12.10 -17.79
C GLY A 17 -4.04 11.67 -16.38
N LEU A 18 -3.13 10.71 -16.26
CA LEU A 18 -2.68 10.16 -14.97
C LEU A 18 -1.27 10.66 -14.61
N PRO A 19 -0.94 10.82 -13.33
CA PRO A 19 0.24 11.57 -12.88
C PRO A 19 1.59 10.98 -13.31
N TRP A 20 1.65 9.71 -13.69
CA TRP A 20 2.87 9.09 -14.21
C TRP A 20 3.12 9.33 -15.71
N ASP A 21 2.14 9.88 -16.44
CA ASP A 21 2.25 10.19 -17.88
C ASP A 21 2.19 11.69 -18.13
N VAL A 22 1.44 12.44 -17.33
CA VAL A 22 1.25 13.89 -17.49
C VAL A 22 1.36 14.62 -16.15
N PRO A 23 1.82 15.87 -16.12
CA PRO A 23 1.83 16.67 -14.90
C PRO A 23 0.40 16.88 -14.39
N VAL A 24 0.13 16.44 -13.16
CA VAL A 24 -1.17 16.59 -12.48
C VAL A 24 -0.94 17.12 -11.07
N THR A 25 -1.62 18.21 -10.73
CA THR A 25 -1.51 18.81 -9.39
C THR A 25 -2.33 18.03 -8.36
N ASP A 26 -3.56 17.67 -8.72
CA ASP A 26 -4.45 16.85 -7.87
C ASP A 26 -5.13 15.79 -8.74
N ALA A 27 -4.63 14.58 -8.65
CA ALA A 27 -5.11 13.47 -9.49
C ALA A 27 -6.52 13.00 -9.09
N VAL A 28 -6.90 13.11 -7.82
CA VAL A 28 -8.27 12.75 -7.37
C VAL A 28 -9.26 13.78 -7.86
N ALA A 29 -8.95 15.07 -7.77
CA ALA A 29 -9.81 16.15 -8.26
C ALA A 29 -10.01 16.06 -9.79
N VAL A 30 -8.97 15.73 -10.55
CA VAL A 30 -9.05 15.54 -12.01
C VAL A 30 -10.03 14.41 -12.37
N ILE A 31 -9.93 13.26 -11.70
CA ILE A 31 -10.85 12.13 -11.95
C ILE A 31 -12.27 12.44 -11.43
N ALA A 32 -12.39 13.15 -10.29
CA ALA A 32 -13.70 13.60 -9.79
C ALA A 32 -14.40 14.55 -10.77
N ALA A 33 -13.66 15.49 -11.38
CA ALA A 33 -14.19 16.41 -12.39
C ALA A 33 -14.62 15.66 -13.67
N ALA A 34 -13.84 14.67 -14.10
CA ALA A 34 -14.22 13.80 -15.21
C ALA A 34 -15.51 13.02 -14.90
N ARG A 35 -15.62 12.44 -13.70
CA ARG A 35 -16.83 11.77 -13.21
C ARG A 35 -18.06 12.69 -13.21
N ALA A 36 -17.91 13.92 -12.71
CA ALA A 36 -19.01 14.89 -12.66
C ALA A 36 -19.50 15.28 -14.07
N ARG A 37 -18.61 15.29 -15.07
CA ARG A 37 -18.93 15.66 -16.45
C ARG A 37 -19.50 14.50 -17.26
N HIS A 38 -18.97 13.30 -17.09
CA HIS A 38 -19.23 12.14 -17.95
C HIS A 38 -20.07 11.04 -17.28
N GLY A 39 -20.40 11.19 -15.98
CA GLY A 39 -21.11 10.19 -15.20
C GLY A 39 -20.15 9.17 -14.58
N ASP A 40 -20.74 8.12 -13.97
CA ASP A 40 -20.01 7.13 -13.17
C ASP A 40 -19.12 6.17 -13.99
N THR A 41 -19.23 6.20 -15.32
CA THR A 41 -18.41 5.33 -16.18
C THR A 41 -17.92 6.08 -17.40
N PHE A 42 -16.61 6.21 -17.56
CA PHE A 42 -15.98 6.94 -18.65
C PHE A 42 -14.58 6.39 -18.96
N ALA A 43 -14.13 6.63 -20.18
CA ALA A 43 -12.80 6.26 -20.65
C ALA A 43 -11.80 7.41 -20.50
N VAL A 44 -10.56 7.07 -20.12
CA VAL A 44 -9.41 7.98 -20.06
C VAL A 44 -8.30 7.41 -20.92
N LYS A 45 -7.67 8.24 -21.76
CA LYS A 45 -6.42 7.91 -22.43
C LYS A 45 -5.28 8.66 -21.72
N SER A 46 -4.32 7.91 -21.16
CA SER A 46 -3.15 8.47 -20.51
C SER A 46 -1.88 7.85 -21.09
N GLY A 47 -1.06 8.66 -21.73
CA GLY A 47 0.07 8.13 -22.48
C GLY A 47 -0.35 7.08 -23.52
N PRO A 48 0.27 5.90 -23.51
CA PRO A 48 -0.11 4.79 -24.39
C PRO A 48 -1.33 4.01 -23.87
N ASP A 49 -1.70 4.17 -22.60
CA ASP A 49 -2.67 3.33 -21.91
C ASP A 49 -4.09 3.86 -22.02
N ARG A 50 -5.06 2.95 -21.94
CA ARG A 50 -6.50 3.24 -21.96
C ARG A 50 -7.14 2.67 -20.72
N TYR A 51 -7.86 3.51 -20.00
CA TYR A 51 -8.56 3.18 -18.76
C TYR A 51 -10.07 3.31 -18.95
N LEU A 52 -10.82 2.35 -18.42
CA LEU A 52 -12.26 2.49 -18.21
C LEU A 52 -12.50 2.64 -16.72
N PHE A 53 -12.79 3.85 -16.26
CA PHE A 53 -13.17 4.10 -14.88
C PHE A 53 -14.63 3.76 -14.65
N THR A 54 -14.93 3.18 -13.47
CA THR A 54 -16.30 2.91 -13.02
C THR A 54 -16.45 3.22 -11.54
N PHE A 55 -17.55 3.90 -11.18
CA PHE A 55 -17.88 4.35 -9.82
C PHE A 55 -19.31 4.00 -9.40
N SER A 56 -20.16 3.52 -10.32
CA SER A 56 -21.51 3.07 -9.97
C SER A 56 -21.41 1.82 -9.08
N PRO A 57 -22.35 1.61 -8.15
CA PRO A 57 -22.36 0.42 -7.28
C PRO A 57 -22.25 -0.88 -8.07
N THR A 58 -23.10 -1.08 -9.08
CA THR A 58 -23.08 -2.27 -9.95
C THR A 58 -21.77 -2.36 -10.76
N GLY A 59 -21.21 -1.24 -11.20
CA GLY A 59 -19.94 -1.21 -11.93
C GLY A 59 -18.77 -1.64 -11.06
N VAL A 60 -18.73 -1.22 -9.80
CA VAL A 60 -17.70 -1.62 -8.83
C VAL A 60 -17.87 -3.09 -8.45
N GLU A 61 -19.10 -3.59 -8.27
CA GLU A 61 -19.36 -5.01 -8.06
C GLU A 61 -18.89 -5.85 -9.24
N SER A 62 -19.23 -5.42 -10.46
CA SER A 62 -18.77 -6.07 -11.69
C SER A 62 -17.24 -6.08 -11.80
N PHE A 63 -16.57 -4.98 -11.43
CA PHE A 63 -15.11 -4.90 -11.38
C PHE A 63 -14.50 -5.93 -10.44
N TYR A 64 -15.03 -6.09 -9.21
CA TYR A 64 -14.52 -7.07 -8.25
C TYR A 64 -14.87 -8.51 -8.64
N ALA A 65 -15.94 -8.74 -9.40
CA ALA A 65 -16.37 -10.05 -9.88
C ALA A 65 -15.55 -10.59 -11.07
N LEU A 66 -14.79 -9.75 -11.78
CA LEU A 66 -13.96 -10.20 -12.90
C LEU A 66 -12.95 -11.27 -12.47
N SER A 67 -12.72 -12.27 -13.31
CA SER A 67 -11.70 -13.29 -13.04
C SER A 67 -10.30 -12.79 -13.36
N GLU A 68 -9.27 -13.32 -12.67
CA GLU A 68 -7.87 -13.03 -12.98
C GLU A 68 -7.45 -13.50 -14.38
N GLU A 69 -8.14 -14.50 -14.94
CA GLU A 69 -7.87 -15.03 -16.27
C GLU A 69 -8.30 -14.07 -17.38
N THR A 70 -9.34 -13.29 -17.16
CA THR A 70 -9.90 -12.37 -18.16
C THR A 70 -9.50 -10.93 -17.94
N ALA A 71 -9.41 -10.50 -16.68
CA ALA A 71 -8.97 -9.16 -16.30
C ALA A 71 -8.15 -9.24 -15.00
N SER A 72 -6.83 -9.14 -15.11
CA SER A 72 -5.90 -9.45 -14.04
C SER A 72 -5.46 -8.22 -13.27
N LYS A 73 -5.62 -8.27 -11.94
CA LYS A 73 -4.98 -7.32 -11.03
C LYS A 73 -3.46 -7.54 -11.00
N GLY A 74 -3.01 -8.79 -10.95
CA GLY A 74 -1.59 -9.11 -10.91
C GLY A 74 -0.83 -8.57 -12.12
N VAL A 75 -1.42 -8.64 -13.32
CA VAL A 75 -0.83 -8.06 -14.54
C VAL A 75 -0.85 -6.53 -14.48
N ALA A 76 -1.93 -5.91 -13.99
CA ALA A 76 -1.99 -4.46 -13.83
C ALA A 76 -0.93 -3.95 -12.86
N ASP A 77 -0.76 -4.59 -11.71
CA ASP A 77 0.28 -4.27 -10.72
C ASP A 77 1.69 -4.44 -11.32
N TYR A 78 1.93 -5.54 -12.03
CA TYR A 78 3.21 -5.78 -12.71
C TYR A 78 3.53 -4.67 -13.74
N LEU A 79 2.58 -4.33 -14.61
CA LEU A 79 2.75 -3.29 -15.63
C LEU A 79 3.01 -1.92 -15.00
N MET A 80 2.43 -1.64 -13.84
CA MET A 80 2.68 -0.41 -13.09
C MET A 80 4.08 -0.43 -12.47
N LEU A 81 4.41 -1.45 -11.70
CA LEU A 81 5.68 -1.55 -10.97
C LEU A 81 6.90 -1.61 -11.90
N ARG A 82 6.78 -2.30 -13.04
CA ARG A 82 7.87 -2.37 -14.01
C ARG A 82 8.23 -1.03 -14.68
N ARG A 83 7.43 0.01 -14.53
CA ARG A 83 7.81 1.36 -14.95
C ARG A 83 9.02 1.87 -14.15
N LYS A 84 9.08 1.54 -12.86
CA LYS A 84 10.16 1.92 -11.93
C LYS A 84 11.17 0.79 -11.72
N LEU A 85 10.69 -0.42 -11.43
CA LEU A 85 11.54 -1.55 -11.04
C LEU A 85 12.13 -2.29 -12.25
N PRO A 86 13.38 -2.81 -12.14
CA PRO A 86 13.94 -3.71 -13.13
C PRO A 86 13.11 -4.98 -13.29
N ASP A 87 13.05 -5.52 -14.52
CA ASP A 87 12.24 -6.74 -14.80
C ASP A 87 12.76 -7.99 -14.05
N ASP A 88 14.05 -8.01 -13.71
CA ASP A 88 14.71 -9.11 -12.98
C ASP A 88 14.04 -9.43 -11.64
N ILE A 89 13.51 -8.41 -10.94
CA ILE A 89 12.87 -8.60 -9.63
C ILE A 89 11.60 -9.46 -9.72
N PHE A 90 10.96 -9.52 -10.90
CA PHE A 90 9.74 -10.29 -11.12
C PHE A 90 10.01 -11.72 -11.61
N ALA A 91 11.26 -12.03 -11.97
CA ALA A 91 11.62 -13.32 -12.53
C ALA A 91 11.74 -14.39 -11.44
N GLY A 92 11.20 -15.58 -11.71
CA GLY A 92 11.45 -16.79 -10.92
C GLY A 92 10.89 -16.79 -9.50
N ARG A 93 9.93 -15.91 -9.20
CA ARG A 93 9.32 -15.80 -7.88
C ARG A 93 8.72 -17.11 -7.38
N ARG A 94 8.99 -17.50 -6.13
CA ARG A 94 8.52 -18.74 -5.50
C ARG A 94 7.60 -18.52 -4.32
N THR A 95 7.52 -17.30 -3.78
CA THR A 95 6.63 -17.00 -2.67
C THR A 95 5.53 -16.03 -3.08
N LEU A 96 4.33 -16.28 -2.58
CA LEU A 96 3.17 -15.41 -2.75
C LEU A 96 2.76 -14.86 -1.39
N PRO A 97 2.26 -13.62 -1.29
CA PRO A 97 1.88 -13.01 -0.02
C PRO A 97 0.89 -13.85 0.80
N ASN A 98 -0.08 -14.50 0.18
CA ASN A 98 -1.05 -15.37 0.85
C ASN A 98 -0.43 -16.67 1.42
N MET A 99 0.75 -17.06 0.96
CA MET A 99 1.52 -18.19 1.53
C MET A 99 2.30 -17.76 2.77
N LEU A 100 2.64 -16.48 2.87
CA LEU A 100 3.51 -15.92 3.90
C LEU A 100 2.69 -15.34 5.07
N PHE A 101 1.69 -14.52 4.80
CA PHE A 101 0.92 -13.82 5.83
C PHE A 101 -0.29 -14.65 6.31
N ARG A 102 -0.01 -15.66 7.13
CA ARG A 102 -1.06 -16.51 7.70
C ARG A 102 -1.53 -15.95 9.05
N ARG A 103 -2.85 -15.97 9.29
CA ARG A 103 -3.43 -15.47 10.55
C ARG A 103 -2.84 -16.10 11.79
N GLY A 104 -2.53 -17.41 11.74
CA GLY A 104 -1.95 -18.15 12.87
C GLY A 104 -0.51 -17.76 13.25
N ASP A 105 0.17 -17.00 12.37
CA ASP A 105 1.58 -16.62 12.57
C ASP A 105 1.75 -15.20 13.12
N VAL A 106 0.67 -14.46 13.32
CA VAL A 106 0.72 -13.06 13.78
C VAL A 106 1.48 -12.96 15.12
N ALA A 107 1.31 -13.90 16.02
CA ALA A 107 2.03 -13.89 17.31
C ALA A 107 3.55 -13.95 17.13
N ASN A 108 4.04 -14.76 16.19
CA ASN A 108 5.48 -14.87 15.91
C ASN A 108 6.04 -13.56 15.28
N TYR A 109 5.21 -12.86 14.50
CA TYR A 109 5.61 -11.55 13.94
C TYR A 109 5.70 -10.47 15.02
N LEU A 110 4.81 -10.49 16.01
CA LEU A 110 4.80 -9.51 17.11
C LEU A 110 6.11 -9.52 17.91
N VAL A 111 6.74 -10.69 18.12
CA VAL A 111 8.04 -10.77 18.81
C VAL A 111 9.13 -9.96 18.09
N ASN A 112 9.14 -10.00 16.76
CA ASN A 112 10.09 -9.19 15.96
C ASN A 112 9.74 -7.70 16.00
N LEU A 113 8.43 -7.38 16.07
CA LEU A 113 7.96 -6.00 16.18
C LEU A 113 8.35 -5.36 17.50
N ASP A 114 8.25 -6.06 18.61
CA ASP A 114 8.63 -5.56 19.94
C ASP A 114 10.09 -5.08 19.95
N ARG A 115 11.02 -5.88 19.39
CA ARG A 115 12.42 -5.48 19.26
C ARG A 115 12.59 -4.23 18.37
N ALA A 116 11.86 -4.14 17.28
CA ALA A 116 11.90 -2.98 16.39
C ALA A 116 11.39 -1.70 17.07
N LEU A 117 10.38 -1.82 17.92
CA LEU A 117 9.81 -0.73 18.69
C LEU A 117 10.75 -0.29 19.82
N GLU A 118 11.35 -1.22 20.56
CA GLU A 118 12.36 -0.94 21.58
C GLU A 118 13.56 -0.18 20.98
N GLN A 119 14.08 -0.64 19.85
CA GLN A 119 15.19 0.03 19.16
C GLN A 119 14.80 1.46 18.70
N THR A 120 13.58 1.65 18.23
CA THR A 120 13.08 2.98 17.86
C THR A 120 12.97 3.90 19.07
N THR A 121 12.54 3.39 20.23
CA THR A 121 12.51 4.15 21.49
C THR A 121 13.91 4.54 21.93
N LEU A 122 14.89 3.65 21.81
CA LEU A 122 16.30 3.95 22.12
C LEU A 122 16.85 5.08 21.24
N GLU A 123 16.51 5.10 19.95
CA GLU A 123 16.93 6.15 19.02
C GLU A 123 16.24 7.50 19.32
N LEU A 124 14.99 7.50 19.72
CA LEU A 124 14.25 8.71 20.10
C LEU A 124 14.80 9.32 21.40
N GLY A 125 15.14 8.51 22.40
CA GLY A 125 15.58 8.99 23.70
C GLY A 125 14.47 9.65 24.51
N TRP A 126 14.84 10.63 25.37
CA TRP A 126 13.92 11.21 26.36
C TRP A 126 12.98 12.29 25.83
N ALA A 127 13.45 13.14 24.96
CA ALA A 127 12.65 14.23 24.40
C ALA A 127 13.30 14.78 23.13
N GLY A 128 12.49 15.38 22.28
CA GLY A 128 12.94 15.98 21.03
C GLY A 128 11.78 16.38 20.12
N SER A 129 12.06 16.42 18.84
CA SER A 129 11.04 16.58 17.80
C SER A 129 11.33 15.67 16.62
N PHE A 130 10.27 15.24 15.94
CA PHE A 130 10.37 14.44 14.71
C PHE A 130 9.29 14.85 13.70
N ASP A 131 9.52 14.52 12.43
CA ASP A 131 8.45 14.47 11.45
C ASP A 131 7.76 13.11 11.52
N VAL A 132 6.43 13.10 11.58
CA VAL A 132 5.63 11.88 11.75
C VAL A 132 5.91 10.88 10.62
N PHE A 133 5.91 11.34 9.37
CA PHE A 133 6.04 10.43 8.23
C PHE A 133 7.46 9.91 8.04
N ASP A 134 8.48 10.70 8.40
CA ASP A 134 9.87 10.26 8.39
C ASP A 134 10.13 9.21 9.49
N LEU A 135 9.63 9.45 10.71
CA LEU A 135 9.73 8.47 11.79
C LEU A 135 8.99 7.18 11.45
N MET A 136 7.74 7.30 10.96
CA MET A 136 6.94 6.11 10.60
C MET A 136 7.54 5.36 9.41
N ARG A 137 8.18 6.06 8.47
CA ARG A 137 8.91 5.41 7.38
C ARG A 137 10.09 4.58 7.92
N ARG A 138 10.91 5.16 8.78
CA ARG A 138 12.04 4.46 9.42
C ARG A 138 11.56 3.27 10.24
N LEU A 139 10.51 3.44 11.05
CA LEU A 139 9.90 2.37 11.82
C LEU A 139 9.29 1.29 10.92
N GLY A 140 8.61 1.65 9.85
CA GLY A 140 8.05 0.71 8.87
C GLY A 140 9.13 -0.15 8.21
N HIS A 141 10.27 0.45 7.83
CA HIS A 141 11.43 -0.31 7.35
C HIS A 141 11.91 -1.30 8.41
N ARG A 142 12.09 -0.84 9.66
CA ARG A 142 12.62 -1.70 10.74
C ARG A 142 11.68 -2.87 11.04
N MET A 143 10.39 -2.60 11.19
CA MET A 143 9.38 -3.65 11.43
C MET A 143 9.33 -4.67 10.29
N GLY A 144 9.36 -4.20 9.06
CA GLY A 144 9.34 -5.08 7.89
C GLY A 144 10.61 -5.92 7.78
N LEU A 145 11.78 -5.31 7.83
CA LEU A 145 13.06 -6.02 7.73
C LEU A 145 13.26 -7.01 8.86
N ALA A 146 12.86 -6.67 10.09
CA ALA A 146 12.86 -7.59 11.22
C ALA A 146 11.97 -8.81 10.99
N SER A 147 10.89 -8.66 10.21
CA SER A 147 9.89 -9.71 10.00
C SER A 147 10.21 -10.66 8.84
N TRP A 148 10.84 -10.17 7.74
CA TRP A 148 11.02 -10.99 6.53
C TRP A 148 12.37 -10.90 5.84
N ALA A 149 13.34 -10.15 6.37
CA ALA A 149 14.66 -10.01 5.75
C ALA A 149 15.77 -10.76 6.49
N GLY A 150 15.42 -11.46 7.57
CA GLY A 150 16.34 -12.26 8.36
C GLY A 150 17.14 -11.47 9.39
N PRO A 151 17.96 -12.17 10.20
CA PRO A 151 18.64 -11.57 11.34
C PRO A 151 19.70 -10.56 10.93
N GLY A 152 19.78 -9.49 11.70
CA GLY A 152 20.70 -8.38 11.48
C GLY A 152 20.31 -7.43 10.34
N SER A 153 19.15 -7.66 9.70
CA SER A 153 18.66 -6.77 8.65
C SER A 153 17.97 -5.51 9.18
N ALA A 154 17.53 -5.54 10.43
CA ALA A 154 16.83 -4.43 11.09
C ALA A 154 17.73 -3.57 12.00
N ASP A 155 19.02 -3.86 12.07
CA ASP A 155 19.96 -3.24 13.01
C ASP A 155 21.26 -2.80 12.36
N GLY A 156 21.90 -1.79 12.97
CA GLY A 156 23.23 -1.33 12.62
C GLY A 156 23.40 -0.86 11.18
N GLU A 157 24.59 -1.03 10.64
CA GLU A 157 24.95 -0.57 9.29
C GLU A 157 24.15 -1.28 8.19
N THR A 158 23.83 -2.56 8.38
CA THR A 158 23.03 -3.32 7.42
C THR A 158 21.63 -2.72 7.27
N PHE A 159 21.01 -2.31 8.37
CA PHE A 159 19.72 -1.62 8.34
C PHE A 159 19.79 -0.32 7.53
N GLU A 160 20.82 0.53 7.79
CA GLU A 160 20.98 1.79 7.08
C GLU A 160 21.22 1.60 5.56
N ARG A 161 21.97 0.57 5.19
CA ARG A 161 22.18 0.20 3.79
C ARG A 161 20.89 -0.24 3.11
N LEU A 162 20.14 -1.12 3.76
CA LEU A 162 18.84 -1.61 3.27
C LEU A 162 17.82 -0.49 3.14
N VAL A 163 17.72 0.42 4.13
CA VAL A 163 16.81 1.58 4.05
C VAL A 163 17.12 2.41 2.82
N ARG A 164 18.39 2.79 2.58
CA ARG A 164 18.77 3.56 1.38
C ARG A 164 18.45 2.83 0.08
N ALA A 165 18.69 1.52 0.03
CA ALA A 165 18.39 0.71 -1.14
C ALA A 165 16.88 0.65 -1.41
N PHE A 166 16.07 0.42 -0.38
CA PHE A 166 14.61 0.39 -0.52
C PHE A 166 14.02 1.77 -0.82
N ASP A 167 14.56 2.84 -0.28
CA ASP A 167 14.16 4.20 -0.65
C ASP A 167 14.43 4.50 -2.14
N THR A 168 15.52 3.98 -2.68
CA THR A 168 15.79 4.07 -4.13
C THR A 168 14.76 3.31 -4.96
N LEU A 169 14.29 2.16 -4.48
CA LEU A 169 13.28 1.36 -5.17
C LEU A 169 11.87 1.88 -5.00
N ASP A 170 11.60 2.73 -4.00
CA ASP A 170 10.28 3.31 -3.78
C ASP A 170 9.86 4.17 -4.98
N GLY A 171 8.70 3.83 -5.53
CA GLY A 171 8.15 4.52 -6.69
C GLY A 171 7.30 5.72 -6.37
N SER A 172 6.94 5.96 -5.09
CA SER A 172 5.90 6.93 -4.71
C SER A 172 6.13 8.33 -5.29
N ASP A 173 7.35 8.81 -5.28
CA ASP A 173 7.73 10.10 -5.82
C ASP A 173 7.82 10.11 -7.37
N ALA A 174 8.34 9.04 -7.98
CA ALA A 174 8.43 8.94 -9.43
C ALA A 174 7.05 8.80 -10.09
N PHE A 175 6.09 8.14 -9.43
CA PHE A 175 4.73 7.97 -9.95
C PHE A 175 3.86 9.24 -9.92
N VAL A 176 4.31 10.30 -9.25
CA VAL A 176 3.63 11.60 -9.23
C VAL A 176 4.35 12.68 -10.03
N HIS A 177 5.52 12.34 -10.61
CA HIS A 177 6.35 13.23 -11.40
C HIS A 177 6.77 12.57 -12.72
N PRO A 178 6.09 12.84 -13.86
CA PRO A 178 6.39 12.23 -15.15
C PRO A 178 7.85 12.38 -15.57
N ASP A 179 8.47 13.53 -15.29
CA ASP A 179 9.89 13.79 -15.61
C ASP A 179 10.84 12.86 -14.85
N ARG A 180 10.54 12.55 -13.58
CA ARG A 180 11.33 11.60 -12.80
C ARG A 180 11.14 10.18 -13.31
N MET A 181 9.93 9.81 -13.68
CA MET A 181 9.66 8.52 -14.31
C MET A 181 10.40 8.38 -15.64
N ALA A 182 10.41 9.43 -16.47
CA ALA A 182 11.18 9.47 -17.71
C ALA A 182 12.68 9.37 -17.46
N ALA A 183 13.22 10.02 -16.43
CA ALA A 183 14.63 9.91 -16.04
C ALA A 183 15.03 8.48 -15.61
N VAL A 184 14.17 7.80 -14.84
CA VAL A 184 14.36 6.38 -14.47
C VAL A 184 14.45 5.50 -15.73
N ALA A 185 13.56 5.71 -16.68
CA ALA A 185 13.55 4.97 -17.95
C ALA A 185 14.82 5.28 -18.80
N ALA A 186 15.19 6.56 -18.91
CA ALA A 186 16.33 7.01 -19.69
C ALA A 186 17.68 6.45 -19.19
N THR A 187 17.83 6.28 -17.87
CA THR A 187 19.03 5.69 -17.27
C THR A 187 19.04 4.14 -17.31
N GLY A 188 18.02 3.51 -17.91
CA GLY A 188 17.88 2.06 -17.90
C GLY A 188 17.75 1.48 -16.49
N LYS A 189 17.26 2.28 -15.52
CA LYS A 189 17.08 1.88 -14.13
C LYS A 189 18.39 1.49 -13.42
N CYS A 190 19.48 2.18 -13.70
CA CYS A 190 20.80 1.85 -13.14
C CYS A 190 20.82 1.94 -11.61
N ALA A 191 20.19 2.98 -11.03
CA ALA A 191 20.14 3.16 -9.57
C ALA A 191 19.32 2.03 -8.91
N GLU A 192 18.22 1.65 -9.52
CA GLU A 192 17.34 0.57 -9.05
C GLU A 192 18.05 -0.80 -9.11
N ARG A 193 18.85 -1.06 -10.15
CA ARG A 193 19.67 -2.29 -10.25
C ARG A 193 20.73 -2.33 -9.15
N ALA A 194 21.45 -1.22 -8.94
CA ALA A 194 22.44 -1.12 -7.88
C ALA A 194 21.81 -1.33 -6.49
N ALA A 195 20.62 -0.78 -6.26
CA ALA A 195 19.87 -1.00 -5.02
C ALA A 195 19.45 -2.47 -4.83
N LEU A 196 19.06 -3.16 -5.91
CA LEU A 196 18.74 -4.60 -5.85
C LEU A 196 19.99 -5.46 -5.57
N ASP A 197 21.15 -5.10 -6.11
CA ASP A 197 22.40 -5.80 -5.84
C ASP A 197 22.81 -5.59 -4.37
N GLU A 198 22.66 -4.40 -3.82
CA GLU A 198 22.88 -4.10 -2.39
C GLU A 198 21.98 -4.93 -1.48
N ILE A 199 20.69 -5.05 -1.83
CA ILE A 199 19.75 -5.91 -1.11
C ILE A 199 20.17 -7.37 -1.21
N ALA A 200 20.56 -7.83 -2.39
CA ALA A 200 20.99 -9.20 -2.59
C ALA A 200 22.21 -9.58 -1.73
N ASP A 201 23.17 -8.67 -1.60
CA ASP A 201 24.37 -8.88 -0.76
C ASP A 201 24.00 -8.96 0.74
N ALA A 202 23.13 -8.07 1.21
CA ALA A 202 22.67 -8.07 2.59
C ALA A 202 21.86 -9.34 2.93
N ILE A 203 20.95 -9.73 2.05
CA ILE A 203 20.13 -10.94 2.24
C ILE A 203 20.97 -12.21 2.13
N ALA A 204 22.00 -12.25 1.26
CA ALA A 204 22.93 -13.39 1.20
C ALA A 204 23.66 -13.61 2.54
N ALA A 205 23.99 -12.54 3.27
CA ALA A 205 24.57 -12.66 4.61
C ALA A 205 23.56 -13.22 5.61
N ALA A 206 22.30 -12.80 5.54
CA ALA A 206 21.23 -13.32 6.40
C ALA A 206 20.93 -14.81 6.11
N VAL A 207 20.94 -15.22 4.82
CA VAL A 207 20.78 -16.64 4.43
C VAL A 207 21.89 -17.52 4.96
N ARG A 208 23.15 -17.07 4.91
CA ARG A 208 24.27 -17.82 5.49
C ARG A 208 24.07 -18.08 6.99
N ARG A 209 23.66 -17.05 7.75
CA ARG A 209 23.37 -17.23 9.19
C ARG A 209 22.22 -18.20 9.43
N PHE A 210 21.20 -18.17 8.56
CA PHE A 210 20.09 -19.12 8.63
C PHE A 210 20.56 -20.55 8.34
N ASP A 211 21.34 -20.78 7.31
CA ASP A 211 21.87 -22.10 6.93
C ASP A 211 22.84 -22.66 8.02
N ASP A 212 23.52 -21.77 8.78
CA ASP A 212 24.39 -22.14 9.93
C ASP A 212 23.58 -22.51 11.20
N GLY A 213 22.27 -22.44 11.18
CA GLY A 213 21.39 -22.87 12.26
C GLY A 213 21.12 -21.83 13.36
N ASP A 214 21.52 -20.58 13.14
CA ASP A 214 21.34 -19.48 14.12
C ASP A 214 19.88 -18.99 14.25
N ILE A 215 18.91 -19.56 13.50
CA ILE A 215 17.59 -18.98 13.36
C ILE A 215 16.48 -20.03 13.34
N SER A 216 15.33 -19.65 13.94
CA SER A 216 14.10 -20.42 13.97
C SER A 216 13.47 -20.53 12.56
N ASP A 217 13.13 -21.74 12.13
CA ASP A 217 12.41 -22.07 10.90
C ASP A 217 10.98 -21.50 10.81
N HIS A 218 10.51 -20.80 11.83
CA HIS A 218 9.09 -20.51 12.01
C HIS A 218 8.68 -19.10 11.61
N ASP A 219 9.62 -18.27 11.16
CA ASP A 219 9.32 -16.91 10.71
C ASP A 219 9.11 -16.81 9.19
N LEU A 220 8.74 -15.62 8.74
CA LEU A 220 8.55 -15.34 7.30
C LEU A 220 9.82 -15.54 6.48
N PHE A 221 10.97 -15.16 7.02
CA PHE A 221 12.24 -15.31 6.34
C PHE A 221 12.57 -16.80 6.11
N GLY A 222 12.42 -17.62 7.14
CA GLY A 222 12.59 -19.07 7.02
C GLY A 222 11.73 -19.69 5.93
N ARG A 223 10.46 -19.28 5.81
CA ARG A 223 9.58 -19.75 4.73
C ARG A 223 10.04 -19.35 3.34
N ILE A 224 10.55 -18.13 3.18
CA ILE A 224 11.12 -17.68 1.91
C ILE A 224 12.35 -18.53 1.57
N VAL A 225 13.27 -18.71 2.53
CA VAL A 225 14.48 -19.53 2.34
C VAL A 225 14.12 -20.97 1.96
N HIS A 226 13.14 -21.58 2.63
CA HIS A 226 12.67 -22.94 2.33
C HIS A 226 12.05 -23.05 0.95
N ALA A 227 11.29 -22.05 0.48
CA ALA A 227 10.70 -22.05 -0.86
C ALA A 227 11.78 -22.13 -1.98
N TRP A 228 13.00 -21.69 -1.66
CA TRP A 228 14.14 -21.70 -2.58
C TRP A 228 15.15 -22.82 -2.29
N SER A 229 14.87 -23.74 -1.38
CA SER A 229 15.81 -24.81 -0.94
C SER A 229 16.33 -25.69 -2.09
N THR A 230 15.51 -25.92 -3.12
CA THR A 230 15.88 -26.76 -4.28
C THR A 230 16.54 -26.00 -5.42
N ALA A 231 16.68 -24.68 -5.31
CA ALA A 231 17.31 -23.87 -6.34
C ALA A 231 18.85 -23.95 -6.23
N PRO A 232 19.58 -24.02 -7.35
CA PRO A 232 21.04 -24.00 -7.34
C PRO A 232 21.58 -22.61 -6.99
N GLN A 233 22.76 -22.56 -6.37
CA GLN A 233 23.52 -21.32 -6.21
C GLN A 233 24.05 -20.86 -7.59
N PRO A 234 24.13 -19.54 -7.90
CA PRO A 234 23.74 -18.38 -7.07
C PRO A 234 22.27 -17.99 -7.20
N SER A 235 21.46 -18.66 -8.03
CA SER A 235 20.08 -18.29 -8.28
C SER A 235 19.20 -18.37 -7.02
N ARG A 236 19.54 -19.25 -6.07
CA ARG A 236 18.88 -19.36 -4.76
C ARG A 236 18.98 -18.04 -3.99
N LEU A 237 20.19 -17.51 -3.80
CA LEU A 237 20.41 -16.28 -3.03
C LEU A 237 19.72 -15.08 -3.65
N ARG A 238 19.85 -14.93 -4.98
CA ARG A 238 19.20 -13.83 -5.72
C ARG A 238 17.69 -13.93 -5.67
N GLY A 239 17.13 -15.14 -5.80
CA GLY A 239 15.70 -15.39 -5.73
C GLY A 239 15.10 -15.06 -4.35
N ILE A 240 15.75 -15.47 -3.27
CA ILE A 240 15.36 -15.12 -1.88
C ILE A 240 15.37 -13.59 -1.73
N ALA A 241 16.45 -12.92 -2.14
CA ALA A 241 16.56 -11.48 -2.03
C ALA A 241 15.45 -10.74 -2.79
N PHE A 242 15.08 -11.21 -3.98
CA PHE A 242 14.04 -10.58 -4.78
C PHE A 242 12.63 -10.86 -4.25
N ASP A 243 12.38 -12.03 -3.68
CA ASP A 243 11.12 -12.30 -2.96
C ASP A 243 10.99 -11.37 -1.73
N VAL A 244 12.06 -11.21 -0.94
CA VAL A 244 12.12 -10.25 0.19
C VAL A 244 11.89 -8.82 -0.31
N ALA A 245 12.57 -8.42 -1.39
CA ALA A 245 12.46 -7.08 -1.93
C ALA A 245 11.04 -6.75 -2.39
N LEU A 246 10.37 -7.66 -3.10
CA LEU A 246 8.99 -7.45 -3.55
C LEU A 246 8.00 -7.33 -2.39
N ILE A 247 8.15 -8.15 -1.33
CA ILE A 247 7.32 -8.06 -0.13
C ILE A 247 7.52 -6.69 0.54
N HIS A 248 8.78 -6.29 0.68
CA HIS A 248 9.12 -5.05 1.37
C HIS A 248 8.61 -3.80 0.60
N ILE A 249 8.85 -3.74 -0.71
CA ILE A 249 8.35 -2.65 -1.58
C ILE A 249 6.82 -2.56 -1.54
N ALA A 250 6.12 -3.70 -1.58
CA ALA A 250 4.66 -3.72 -1.56
C ALA A 250 4.06 -3.25 -0.23
N SER A 251 4.81 -3.37 0.88
CA SER A 251 4.31 -3.12 2.23
C SER A 251 4.80 -1.83 2.87
N MET A 252 6.08 -1.48 2.73
CA MET A 252 6.74 -0.46 3.55
C MET A 252 6.10 0.93 3.43
N SER A 253 5.88 1.42 2.23
CA SER A 253 5.33 2.77 2.01
C SER A 253 3.90 2.86 2.50
N ASN A 254 3.09 1.84 2.23
CA ASN A 254 1.69 1.79 2.63
C ASN A 254 1.54 1.69 4.14
N LEU A 255 2.29 0.80 4.81
CA LEU A 255 2.25 0.62 6.25
C LEU A 255 2.74 1.88 6.98
N ALA A 256 3.86 2.45 6.54
CA ALA A 256 4.43 3.65 7.12
C ALA A 256 3.48 4.85 7.00
N ALA A 257 2.90 5.08 5.82
CA ALA A 257 1.96 6.17 5.61
C ALA A 257 0.66 5.97 6.40
N ALA A 258 0.10 4.76 6.42
CA ALA A 258 -1.11 4.45 7.20
C ALA A 258 -0.89 4.66 8.71
N LEU A 259 0.26 4.23 9.23
CA LEU A 259 0.64 4.46 10.62
C LEU A 259 0.86 5.95 10.92
N GLY A 260 1.46 6.69 9.98
CA GLY A 260 1.61 8.14 10.08
C GLY A 260 0.27 8.84 10.21
N TRP A 261 -0.70 8.51 9.37
CA TRP A 261 -2.04 9.08 9.44
C TRP A 261 -2.77 8.68 10.73
N ALA A 262 -2.66 7.42 11.15
CA ALA A 262 -3.27 7.00 12.41
C ALA A 262 -2.72 7.80 13.61
N LEU A 263 -1.43 8.14 13.61
CA LEU A 263 -0.85 8.99 14.64
C LEU A 263 -1.32 10.45 14.51
N VAL A 264 -1.36 11.02 13.29
CA VAL A 264 -1.89 12.37 13.05
C VAL A 264 -3.33 12.50 13.55
N ASP A 265 -4.20 11.59 13.12
CA ASP A 265 -5.62 11.59 13.51
C ASP A 265 -5.79 11.47 15.04
N LEU A 266 -5.04 10.55 15.69
CA LEU A 266 -5.11 10.39 17.14
C LEU A 266 -4.62 11.62 17.91
N LEU A 267 -3.58 12.31 17.42
CA LEU A 267 -3.08 13.54 18.06
C LEU A 267 -4.07 14.70 17.99
N GLU A 268 -4.97 14.69 17.02
CA GLU A 268 -6.04 15.69 16.89
C GLU A 268 -7.32 15.31 17.67
N HIS A 269 -7.43 14.07 18.17
CA HIS A 269 -8.61 13.55 18.86
C HIS A 269 -8.28 13.08 20.28
N PRO A 270 -8.20 13.98 21.30
CA PRO A 270 -7.70 13.64 22.64
C PRO A 270 -8.47 12.52 23.36
N ALA A 271 -9.77 12.41 23.16
CA ALA A 271 -10.58 11.36 23.79
C ALA A 271 -10.21 9.96 23.23
N GLN A 272 -10.05 9.85 21.91
CA GLN A 272 -9.64 8.61 21.22
C GLN A 272 -8.18 8.27 21.55
N LEU A 273 -7.30 9.27 21.57
CA LEU A 273 -5.91 9.12 22.00
C LEU A 273 -5.83 8.51 23.41
N GLN A 274 -6.63 9.01 24.34
CA GLN A 274 -6.64 8.49 25.72
C GLN A 274 -7.11 7.03 25.78
N ARG A 275 -8.11 6.63 24.99
CA ARG A 275 -8.53 5.22 24.92
C ARG A 275 -7.38 4.32 24.45
N VAL A 276 -6.67 4.71 23.41
CA VAL A 276 -5.52 3.94 22.90
C VAL A 276 -4.40 3.86 23.95
N ARG A 277 -4.11 4.96 24.65
CA ARG A 277 -3.12 4.99 25.76
C ARG A 277 -3.48 4.06 26.93
N LEU A 278 -4.76 3.87 27.20
CA LEU A 278 -5.25 2.95 28.24
C LEU A 278 -5.25 1.46 27.79
N GLY A 279 -4.77 1.18 26.57
CA GLY A 279 -4.61 -0.18 26.06
C GLY A 279 -5.86 -0.77 25.40
N ASP A 280 -6.80 0.05 24.93
CA ASP A 280 -7.95 -0.42 24.14
C ASP A 280 -7.47 -0.84 22.72
N ASN A 281 -6.83 -1.99 22.63
CA ASN A 281 -6.27 -2.52 21.38
C ASN A 281 -7.33 -2.75 20.28
N PRO A 282 -8.55 -3.26 20.56
CA PRO A 282 -9.60 -3.33 19.54
C PRO A 282 -9.95 -1.96 18.97
N PHE A 283 -9.98 -0.92 19.81
CA PHE A 283 -10.25 0.44 19.35
C PHE A 283 -9.06 1.04 18.57
N ALA A 284 -7.82 0.75 19.00
CA ALA A 284 -6.63 1.12 18.24
C ALA A 284 -6.65 0.53 16.81
N GLN A 285 -7.12 -0.72 16.64
CA GLN A 285 -7.33 -1.30 15.32
C GLN A 285 -8.41 -0.58 14.51
N SER A 286 -9.48 -0.13 15.15
CA SER A 286 -10.52 0.67 14.50
C SER A 286 -9.97 2.03 14.04
N CYS A 287 -9.12 2.68 14.85
CA CYS A 287 -8.41 3.90 14.44
C CYS A 287 -7.50 3.64 13.24
N ALA A 288 -6.72 2.56 13.26
CA ALA A 288 -5.87 2.18 12.14
C ALA A 288 -6.65 1.93 10.84
N LEU A 289 -7.80 1.26 10.93
CA LEU A 289 -8.69 1.01 9.80
C LEU A 289 -9.24 2.31 9.23
N GLU A 290 -9.71 3.21 10.09
CA GLU A 290 -10.33 4.46 9.66
C GLU A 290 -9.31 5.40 9.03
N SER A 291 -8.15 5.59 9.65
CA SER A 291 -7.08 6.40 9.09
C SER A 291 -6.57 5.82 7.77
N THR A 292 -6.44 4.49 7.66
CA THR A 292 -6.08 3.84 6.39
C THR A 292 -7.14 4.09 5.32
N ARG A 293 -8.43 3.97 5.65
CA ARG A 293 -9.54 4.24 4.72
C ARG A 293 -9.52 5.68 4.21
N MET A 294 -9.33 6.63 5.12
CA MET A 294 -9.31 8.06 4.79
C MET A 294 -8.11 8.44 3.92
N ALA A 295 -6.93 7.91 4.25
CA ALA A 295 -5.69 8.20 3.54
C ALA A 295 -5.45 7.33 2.29
N GLN A 296 -6.33 6.33 2.03
CA GLN A 296 -6.22 5.44 0.88
C GLN A 296 -6.42 6.22 -0.42
N ARG A 297 -5.42 6.17 -1.30
CA ARG A 297 -5.44 6.86 -2.59
C ARG A 297 -5.30 5.91 -3.79
N SER A 298 -5.43 4.60 -3.56
CA SER A 298 -5.22 3.61 -4.61
C SER A 298 -6.21 3.74 -5.76
N ILE A 299 -5.66 3.77 -6.96
CA ILE A 299 -6.37 3.30 -8.15
C ILE A 299 -6.41 1.77 -8.09
N MET A 300 -7.60 1.22 -7.97
CA MET A 300 -7.80 -0.22 -8.14
C MET A 300 -7.93 -0.50 -9.62
N SER A 301 -7.10 -1.38 -10.15
CA SER A 301 -6.98 -1.59 -11.59
C SER A 301 -6.89 -3.06 -11.97
N ARG A 302 -7.40 -3.40 -13.16
CA ARG A 302 -7.34 -4.72 -13.77
C ARG A 302 -7.01 -4.59 -15.24
N SER A 303 -5.94 -5.23 -15.67
CA SER A 303 -5.56 -5.30 -17.07
C SER A 303 -6.41 -6.34 -17.80
N VAL A 304 -7.11 -5.93 -18.84
CA VAL A 304 -7.98 -6.80 -19.63
C VAL A 304 -7.14 -7.66 -20.55
N LEU A 305 -7.19 -8.99 -20.35
CA LEU A 305 -6.41 -9.99 -21.09
C LEU A 305 -7.23 -10.62 -22.23
N SER A 306 -8.53 -10.75 -22.03
CA SER A 306 -9.49 -11.19 -23.06
C SER A 306 -10.74 -10.32 -22.97
N PRO A 307 -11.57 -10.22 -24.04
CA PRO A 307 -12.74 -9.35 -24.03
C PRO A 307 -13.66 -9.63 -22.84
N VAL A 308 -13.99 -8.61 -22.08
CA VAL A 308 -14.91 -8.71 -20.92
C VAL A 308 -16.10 -7.78 -21.08
N SER A 309 -17.20 -8.11 -20.42
CA SER A 309 -18.39 -7.26 -20.30
C SER A 309 -18.43 -6.67 -18.90
N LEU A 310 -18.46 -5.35 -18.78
CA LEU A 310 -18.61 -4.62 -17.54
C LEU A 310 -20.04 -4.08 -17.45
N ASN A 311 -20.84 -4.64 -16.54
CA ASN A 311 -22.18 -4.14 -16.24
C ASN A 311 -22.07 -2.99 -15.23
N THR A 312 -22.65 -1.83 -15.56
CA THR A 312 -22.64 -0.64 -14.69
C THR A 312 -24.01 -0.33 -14.08
N GLY A 313 -24.98 -1.22 -14.30
CA GLY A 313 -26.39 -1.03 -13.93
C GLY A 313 -27.20 -0.33 -15.03
N ALA A 314 -26.72 0.78 -15.54
CA ALA A 314 -27.37 1.50 -16.63
C ALA A 314 -27.00 0.95 -18.01
N THR A 315 -25.79 0.46 -18.15
CA THR A 315 -25.22 0.03 -19.45
C THR A 315 -24.22 -1.10 -19.23
N THR A 316 -24.10 -2.01 -20.21
CA THR A 316 -23.04 -3.01 -20.27
C THR A 316 -22.04 -2.60 -21.35
N TYR A 317 -20.80 -2.37 -20.96
CA TYR A 317 -19.70 -2.03 -21.85
C TYR A 317 -18.86 -3.27 -22.17
N ARG A 318 -18.54 -3.44 -23.45
CA ARG A 318 -17.57 -4.47 -23.87
C ARG A 318 -16.17 -3.85 -23.87
N VAL A 319 -15.29 -4.34 -23.03
CA VAL A 319 -13.93 -3.85 -22.87
C VAL A 319 -12.96 -4.79 -23.58
N PRO A 320 -12.22 -4.31 -24.59
CA PRO A 320 -11.29 -5.14 -25.34
C PRO A 320 -9.99 -5.38 -24.56
N PRO A 321 -9.18 -6.39 -24.94
CA PRO A 321 -7.85 -6.61 -24.39
C PRO A 321 -6.95 -5.38 -24.58
N GLY A 322 -6.00 -5.21 -23.64
CA GLY A 322 -5.07 -4.08 -23.62
C GLY A 322 -5.64 -2.80 -22.98
N TRP A 323 -6.90 -2.81 -22.52
CA TRP A 323 -7.45 -1.79 -21.66
C TRP A 323 -7.24 -2.14 -20.18
N THR A 324 -7.31 -1.12 -19.34
CA THR A 324 -7.35 -1.28 -17.88
C THR A 324 -8.71 -0.82 -17.37
N ILE A 325 -9.44 -1.70 -16.67
CA ILE A 325 -10.63 -1.28 -15.93
C ILE A 325 -10.17 -0.79 -14.56
N ALA A 326 -10.67 0.36 -14.12
CA ALA A 326 -10.22 1.00 -12.91
C ALA A 326 -11.36 1.60 -12.08
N THR A 327 -11.11 1.72 -10.77
CA THR A 327 -11.86 2.59 -9.86
C THR A 327 -10.90 3.27 -8.90
N LEU A 328 -11.32 4.36 -8.25
CA LEU A 328 -10.44 5.17 -7.42
C LEU A 328 -10.97 5.20 -5.97
N LEU A 329 -10.24 4.58 -5.06
CA LEU A 329 -10.68 4.41 -3.67
C LEU A 329 -10.94 5.72 -2.93
N PRO A 330 -10.14 6.81 -3.07
CA PRO A 330 -10.47 8.07 -2.38
C PRO A 330 -11.88 8.58 -2.71
N LEU A 331 -12.33 8.43 -3.95
CA LEU A 331 -13.69 8.84 -4.33
C LEU A 331 -14.76 7.91 -3.76
N LEU A 332 -14.52 6.61 -3.75
CA LEU A 332 -15.46 5.64 -3.19
C LEU A 332 -15.52 5.74 -1.66
N ASN A 333 -14.37 5.75 -1.00
CA ASN A 333 -14.26 5.74 0.46
C ASN A 333 -14.86 6.99 1.13
N THR A 334 -14.97 8.11 0.42
CA THR A 334 -15.39 9.38 1.02
C THR A 334 -16.74 9.89 0.50
N PHE A 335 -17.23 9.37 -0.65
CA PHE A 335 -18.45 9.87 -1.29
C PHE A 335 -19.58 8.84 -1.41
N ALA A 336 -19.35 7.58 -1.06
CA ALA A 336 -20.35 6.52 -1.19
C ALA A 336 -21.57 6.72 -0.27
N ALA A 337 -21.40 7.41 0.87
CA ALA A 337 -22.49 7.76 1.79
C ALA A 337 -22.16 9.06 2.56
N PRO A 338 -23.18 9.74 3.14
CA PRO A 338 -22.97 10.86 4.06
C PRO A 338 -22.10 10.47 5.26
N GLY A 339 -21.30 11.41 5.77
CA GLY A 339 -20.44 11.18 6.95
C GLY A 339 -19.11 10.46 6.68
N LEU A 340 -18.92 9.83 5.53
CA LEU A 340 -17.66 9.12 5.21
C LEU A 340 -16.44 10.04 5.03
N ARG A 341 -16.63 11.34 4.95
CA ARG A 341 -15.53 12.32 4.93
C ARG A 341 -14.97 12.64 6.31
N GLN A 342 -15.67 12.25 7.37
CA GLN A 342 -15.25 12.48 8.74
C GLN A 342 -14.52 11.26 9.26
N TRP A 343 -13.43 11.50 9.98
CA TRP A 343 -12.72 10.44 10.70
C TRP A 343 -13.57 10.00 11.90
N ASP A 344 -13.94 8.73 11.90
CA ASP A 344 -14.80 8.14 12.93
C ASP A 344 -14.46 6.65 13.08
N PRO A 345 -13.58 6.28 14.02
CA PRO A 345 -13.18 4.90 14.23
C PRO A 345 -14.29 4.01 14.80
N ASP A 346 -15.34 4.58 15.42
CA ASP A 346 -16.44 3.79 15.95
C ASP A 346 -17.32 3.18 14.85
N ARG A 347 -17.14 3.60 13.59
CA ARG A 347 -17.78 2.94 12.43
C ARG A 347 -17.28 1.52 12.15
N TRP A 348 -16.20 1.10 12.80
CA TRP A 348 -15.61 -0.22 12.58
C TRP A 348 -15.95 -1.17 13.73
N THR A 349 -16.52 -2.33 13.42
CA THR A 349 -16.75 -3.42 14.37
C THR A 349 -16.17 -4.71 13.80
N ARG A 350 -15.23 -5.33 14.53
CA ARG A 350 -14.55 -6.56 14.09
C ARG A 350 -14.03 -6.48 12.65
N HIS A 351 -13.38 -5.35 12.31
CA HIS A 351 -12.81 -5.04 10.98
C HIS A 351 -13.84 -4.89 9.85
N GLN A 352 -15.12 -4.71 10.18
CA GLN A 352 -16.19 -4.45 9.22
C GLN A 352 -16.88 -3.12 9.53
N LEU A 353 -17.31 -2.43 8.48
CA LEU A 353 -18.15 -1.24 8.64
C LEU A 353 -19.47 -1.64 9.29
N THR A 354 -19.84 -0.93 10.36
CA THR A 354 -21.09 -1.16 11.10
C THR A 354 -22.31 -0.93 10.22
N GLU A 355 -22.24 0.09 9.36
CA GLU A 355 -23.34 0.51 8.48
C GLU A 355 -23.16 0.04 7.02
N LYS A 356 -22.44 -1.06 6.79
CA LYS A 356 -22.19 -1.56 5.43
C LYS A 356 -23.48 -1.84 4.63
N ASP A 357 -24.55 -2.24 5.33
CA ASP A 357 -25.83 -2.58 4.70
C ASP A 357 -26.63 -1.31 4.31
N ALA A 358 -26.25 -0.13 4.80
CA ALA A 358 -26.79 1.16 4.39
C ALA A 358 -26.11 1.72 3.12
N LEU A 359 -24.99 1.14 2.70
CA LEU A 359 -24.31 1.52 1.46
C LEU A 359 -25.06 0.96 0.24
N PRO A 360 -25.07 1.67 -0.90
CA PRO A 360 -25.61 1.15 -2.16
C PRO A 360 -24.93 -0.16 -2.62
N SER A 361 -23.69 -0.38 -2.19
CA SER A 361 -22.97 -1.65 -2.27
C SER A 361 -21.89 -1.71 -1.20
N PRO A 362 -21.70 -2.83 -0.50
CA PRO A 362 -20.62 -3.01 0.46
C PRO A 362 -19.22 -2.96 -0.19
N MET A 363 -19.14 -3.08 -1.52
CA MET A 363 -17.89 -3.01 -2.27
C MET A 363 -17.37 -1.59 -2.48
N LEU A 364 -18.13 -0.56 -2.11
CA LEU A 364 -17.75 0.83 -2.34
C LEU A 364 -16.73 1.35 -1.32
N VAL A 365 -16.70 0.82 -0.10
CA VAL A 365 -15.86 1.34 0.98
C VAL A 365 -14.93 0.27 1.52
N THR A 366 -13.64 0.55 1.55
CA THR A 366 -12.63 -0.39 2.03
C THR A 366 -11.35 0.30 2.49
N ALA A 367 -10.71 -0.26 3.52
CA ALA A 367 -9.34 0.10 3.89
C ALA A 367 -8.29 -0.81 3.21
N PHE A 368 -8.63 -2.08 2.95
CA PHE A 368 -7.70 -3.11 2.48
C PHE A 368 -8.14 -3.87 1.22
N GLY A 369 -9.13 -3.37 0.48
CA GLY A 369 -9.67 -4.06 -0.69
C GLY A 369 -10.73 -5.10 -0.34
N HIS A 370 -11.29 -5.76 -1.36
CA HIS A 370 -12.39 -6.71 -1.23
C HIS A 370 -12.10 -8.06 -1.87
N GLY A 371 -12.70 -9.12 -1.31
CA GLY A 371 -12.71 -10.46 -1.86
C GLY A 371 -11.32 -11.02 -2.13
N LYS A 372 -11.10 -11.56 -3.32
CA LYS A 372 -9.80 -12.12 -3.74
C LYS A 372 -8.69 -11.06 -3.85
N HIS A 373 -9.04 -9.79 -3.85
CA HIS A 373 -8.13 -8.65 -3.95
C HIS A 373 -7.95 -7.91 -2.64
N SER A 374 -8.44 -8.45 -1.52
CA SER A 374 -8.11 -7.93 -0.20
C SER A 374 -6.62 -8.09 0.07
N CYS A 375 -6.04 -7.15 0.80
CA CYS A 375 -4.64 -7.20 1.20
C CYS A 375 -4.38 -8.46 2.04
N PRO A 376 -3.51 -9.39 1.60
CA PRO A 376 -3.22 -10.60 2.36
C PRO A 376 -2.49 -10.31 3.68
N ALA A 377 -1.80 -9.17 3.77
CA ALA A 377 -1.08 -8.73 4.96
C ALA A 377 -1.96 -7.92 5.94
N GLN A 378 -3.28 -7.79 5.71
CA GLN A 378 -4.16 -7.02 6.60
C GLN A 378 -4.03 -7.40 8.08
N PRO A 379 -4.07 -8.69 8.50
CA PRO A 379 -3.93 -9.05 9.91
C PRO A 379 -2.57 -8.63 10.49
N PHE A 380 -1.50 -8.79 9.73
CA PHE A 380 -0.16 -8.35 10.11
C PHE A 380 -0.10 -6.82 10.23
N SER A 381 -0.59 -6.08 9.22
CA SER A 381 -0.57 -4.63 9.21
C SER A 381 -1.33 -4.03 10.38
N LEU A 382 -2.54 -4.53 10.67
CA LEU A 382 -3.33 -4.06 11.81
C LEU A 382 -2.64 -4.35 13.15
N SER A 383 -2.02 -5.52 13.30
CA SER A 383 -1.27 -5.87 14.51
C SER A 383 -0.03 -4.99 14.67
N ALA A 384 0.71 -4.76 13.58
CA ALA A 384 1.89 -3.89 13.58
C ALA A 384 1.53 -2.43 13.91
N MET A 385 0.49 -1.89 13.29
CA MET A 385 0.02 -0.52 13.56
C MET A 385 -0.46 -0.37 15.00
N THR A 386 -1.21 -1.35 15.52
CA THR A 386 -1.68 -1.35 16.91
C THR A 386 -0.52 -1.38 17.88
N ALA A 387 0.44 -2.29 17.70
CA ALA A 387 1.62 -2.40 18.54
C ALA A 387 2.44 -1.10 18.53
N ALA A 388 2.68 -0.52 17.34
CA ALA A 388 3.42 0.73 17.20
C ALA A 388 2.71 1.92 17.87
N MET A 389 1.40 2.09 17.65
CA MET A 389 0.62 3.16 18.27
C MET A 389 0.61 3.05 19.80
N THR A 390 0.28 1.86 20.33
CA THR A 390 0.21 1.66 21.79
C THR A 390 1.59 1.82 22.45
N HIS A 391 2.65 1.35 21.82
CA HIS A 391 4.01 1.50 22.33
C HIS A 391 4.45 2.99 22.35
N LEU A 392 4.35 3.67 21.21
CA LEU A 392 4.79 5.07 21.10
C LEU A 392 3.95 6.03 21.95
N LEU A 393 2.63 5.88 21.94
CA LEU A 393 1.72 6.72 22.72
C LEU A 393 1.75 6.40 24.21
N GLY A 394 2.13 5.18 24.58
CA GLY A 394 2.39 4.82 25.96
C GLY A 394 3.71 5.38 26.50
N ALA A 395 4.77 5.35 25.68
CA ALA A 395 6.10 5.84 26.08
C ALA A 395 6.24 7.35 26.06
N TYR A 396 5.50 8.07 25.19
CA TYR A 396 5.70 9.48 24.96
C TYR A 396 4.43 10.32 25.06
N ARG A 397 4.58 11.52 25.61
CA ARG A 397 3.65 12.63 25.39
C ARG A 397 4.06 13.31 24.09
N MET A 398 3.11 13.51 23.18
CA MET A 398 3.33 14.08 21.87
C MET A 398 2.43 15.30 21.68
N THR A 399 3.00 16.38 21.14
CA THR A 399 2.29 17.62 20.85
C THR A 399 2.52 17.99 19.39
N PRO A 400 1.48 17.98 18.54
CA PRO A 400 1.62 18.38 17.15
C PRO A 400 1.91 19.88 17.03
N ARG A 401 2.73 20.25 16.02
CA ARG A 401 3.02 21.65 15.69
C ARG A 401 2.11 22.21 14.58
N TRP A 402 1.33 21.36 13.92
CA TRP A 402 0.36 21.84 12.92
C TRP A 402 -0.91 22.35 13.60
N THR A 403 -1.56 23.32 12.95
CA THR A 403 -2.84 23.93 13.39
C THR A 403 -4.00 23.59 12.48
N THR A 404 -3.72 23.06 11.30
CA THR A 404 -4.68 22.61 10.31
C THR A 404 -4.32 21.18 9.95
N HIS A 405 -5.32 20.30 9.80
CA HIS A 405 -5.09 18.90 9.43
C HIS A 405 -4.21 18.80 8.18
N PRO A 406 -3.12 18.02 8.22
CA PRO A 406 -2.23 17.86 7.08
C PRO A 406 -2.95 17.28 5.86
N GLU A 407 -2.55 17.70 4.67
CA GLU A 407 -3.11 17.18 3.44
C GLU A 407 -2.21 16.08 2.84
N PRO A 408 -2.76 15.04 2.22
CA PRO A 408 -1.97 14.03 1.53
C PRO A 408 -1.37 14.60 0.23
N VAL A 409 -0.31 13.95 -0.29
CA VAL A 409 0.23 14.27 -1.63
C VAL A 409 -0.87 14.15 -2.68
N ALA A 410 -1.35 15.30 -3.18
CA ALA A 410 -2.56 15.37 -3.99
C ALA A 410 -2.45 14.67 -5.35
N ALA A 411 -1.26 14.65 -5.96
CA ALA A 411 -1.00 13.97 -7.22
C ALA A 411 -0.94 12.43 -7.08
N GLN A 412 -0.77 11.89 -5.85
CA GLN A 412 -0.64 10.44 -5.66
C GLN A 412 -2.00 9.73 -5.79
N ILE A 413 -2.05 8.69 -6.62
CA ILE A 413 -3.17 7.75 -6.75
C ILE A 413 -2.70 6.30 -6.68
N SER A 414 -1.72 6.04 -5.82
CA SER A 414 -1.20 4.70 -5.54
C SER A 414 -1.03 4.51 -4.04
N GLY A 415 -1.54 3.40 -3.52
CA GLY A 415 -1.41 3.04 -2.10
C GLY A 415 -1.97 4.08 -1.13
N VAL A 416 -1.36 4.18 0.04
CA VAL A 416 -1.63 5.20 1.06
C VAL A 416 -0.62 6.34 0.86
N ALA A 417 -1.11 7.56 0.62
CA ALA A 417 -0.23 8.70 0.42
C ALA A 417 0.32 9.22 1.75
N ARG A 418 1.58 9.65 1.77
CA ARG A 418 2.11 10.44 2.90
C ARG A 418 1.56 11.87 2.86
N ALA A 419 1.78 12.63 3.92
CA ALA A 419 1.48 14.05 3.92
C ALA A 419 2.33 14.81 2.88
N ALA A 420 1.75 15.87 2.30
CA ALA A 420 2.40 16.72 1.30
C ALA A 420 3.46 17.65 1.92
N GLY A 421 3.32 17.96 3.20
CA GLY A 421 4.24 18.81 3.96
C GLY A 421 4.69 18.16 5.26
N PRO A 422 5.62 18.79 5.98
CA PRO A 422 6.12 18.29 7.25
C PRO A 422 5.03 18.22 8.33
N CYS A 423 4.98 17.10 9.05
CA CYS A 423 4.10 16.87 10.20
C CYS A 423 4.94 16.79 11.47
N LEU A 424 5.41 17.94 11.96
CA LEU A 424 6.30 18.02 13.11
C LEU A 424 5.56 17.82 14.43
N VAL A 425 6.16 17.01 15.30
CA VAL A 425 5.68 16.69 16.66
C VAL A 425 6.81 16.92 17.65
N ASP A 426 6.52 17.63 18.75
CA ASP A 426 7.37 17.63 19.93
C ASP A 426 6.98 16.48 20.83
N TYR A 427 7.99 15.80 21.40
CA TYR A 427 7.74 14.68 22.29
C TYR A 427 8.62 14.73 23.53
N SER A 428 8.10 14.12 24.61
CA SER A 428 8.85 13.85 25.83
C SER A 428 8.40 12.52 26.42
N HIS A 429 9.32 11.78 27.00
CA HIS A 429 9.00 10.54 27.70
C HIS A 429 7.99 10.81 28.82
N THR A 430 7.03 9.86 29.03
CA THR A 430 5.95 9.98 30.03
C THR A 430 6.43 9.79 31.45
#